data_a0f298d973bd2fdf3ab4cae9a19ae6fa
#
_entry.id   a0f298d973bd2fdf3ab4cae9a19ae6fa
#
_cell.length_a   1.000
_cell.length_b   1.000
_cell.length_c   1.000
_cell.angle_alpha   90.00
_cell.angle_beta   90.00
_cell.angle_gamma   90.00
#
_symmetry.space_group_name_H-M   'P 1'
#
loop_
_entity.id
_entity.type
_entity.pdbx_description
1 polymer ?
#
loop_
_entity_poly.entity_id
_entity_poly.type
_entity_poly.pdbx_seq_one_letter_code
_entity_poly.pdbx_strand_id
1 'polypeptide(L)'
;MSSAHQPVELRQASEADLPSIQRVITAAYHRYLTRMDRPPAPLLRDYRRAVEAGAVWVTGSPVIGLISLAQSDDMILIENVAVHPDRQGNGLGRRLMEFAEEQARRHQIGRLALYTNEVMTENQAIYARLGYRVIDRRVEDGYQRIYMEKILPVPRAPEPPSEPSWPSPR
;
A
#
# COMPACT_ATOMS: atom_id res chain seq x y z
N MET A 1 6.44 -31.00 -11.85
CA MET A 1 7.40 -29.94 -12.18
C MET A 1 7.06 -28.74 -11.28
N SER A 2 7.87 -28.50 -10.27
CA SER A 2 7.69 -27.38 -9.35
C SER A 2 7.97 -26.08 -10.13
N SER A 3 6.94 -25.28 -10.37
CA SER A 3 7.13 -23.89 -10.76
C SER A 3 7.83 -23.19 -9.60
N ALA A 4 9.12 -23.03 -9.71
CA ALA A 4 9.88 -22.19 -8.82
C ALA A 4 9.22 -20.79 -8.85
N HIS A 5 8.58 -20.41 -7.77
CA HIS A 5 8.14 -19.03 -7.57
C HIS A 5 9.41 -18.16 -7.60
N GLN A 6 9.67 -17.54 -8.73
CA GLN A 6 10.69 -16.50 -8.76
C GLN A 6 10.27 -15.44 -7.76
N PRO A 7 11.17 -15.01 -6.88
CA PRO A 7 10.85 -13.97 -5.91
C PRO A 7 10.39 -12.74 -6.67
N VAL A 8 9.21 -12.23 -6.30
CA VAL A 8 8.66 -10.99 -6.89
C VAL A 8 9.58 -9.85 -6.45
N GLU A 9 10.38 -9.37 -7.38
CA GLU A 9 11.28 -8.24 -7.17
C GLU A 9 10.51 -6.94 -7.38
N LEU A 10 10.53 -6.09 -6.35
CA LEU A 10 9.95 -4.75 -6.37
C LEU A 10 11.07 -3.72 -6.49
N ARG A 11 10.90 -2.77 -7.38
CA ARG A 11 11.80 -1.63 -7.58
C ARG A 11 11.01 -0.33 -7.60
N GLN A 12 11.68 0.78 -7.31
CA GLN A 12 11.06 2.08 -7.53
C GLN A 12 10.75 2.28 -9.02
N ALA A 13 9.60 2.87 -9.29
CA ALA A 13 9.20 3.21 -10.64
C ALA A 13 10.05 4.38 -11.17
N SER A 14 10.29 4.36 -12.46
CA SER A 14 10.89 5.46 -13.22
C SER A 14 9.86 6.07 -14.17
N GLU A 15 10.20 7.20 -14.76
CA GLU A 15 9.35 7.86 -15.75
C GLU A 15 9.04 6.93 -16.95
N ALA A 16 9.97 6.08 -17.33
CA ALA A 16 9.79 5.10 -18.41
C ALA A 16 8.68 4.08 -18.11
N ASP A 17 8.32 3.86 -16.84
CA ASP A 17 7.26 2.94 -16.42
C ASP A 17 5.85 3.54 -16.53
N LEU A 18 5.71 4.86 -16.68
CA LEU A 18 4.41 5.55 -16.66
C LEU A 18 3.38 4.97 -17.63
N PRO A 19 3.71 4.65 -18.90
CA PRO A 19 2.75 4.02 -19.81
C PRO A 19 2.26 2.65 -19.30
N SER A 20 3.15 1.83 -18.76
CA SER A 20 2.83 0.53 -18.21
C SER A 20 2.03 0.63 -16.90
N ILE A 21 2.34 1.60 -16.04
CA ILE A 21 1.58 1.92 -14.82
C ILE A 21 0.14 2.28 -15.21
N GLN A 22 -0.03 3.20 -16.16
CA GLN A 22 -1.37 3.61 -16.61
C GLN A 22 -2.16 2.43 -17.17
N ARG A 23 -1.53 1.55 -17.92
CA ARG A 23 -2.16 0.34 -18.46
C ARG A 23 -2.63 -0.59 -17.33
N VAL A 24 -1.81 -0.84 -16.31
CA VAL A 24 -2.19 -1.68 -15.16
C VAL A 24 -3.35 -1.07 -14.39
N ILE A 25 -3.30 0.23 -14.12
CA ILE A 25 -4.36 0.95 -13.41
C ILE A 25 -5.68 0.87 -14.19
N THR A 26 -5.64 1.17 -15.47
CA THR A 26 -6.84 1.11 -16.33
C THR A 26 -7.45 -0.29 -16.34
N ALA A 27 -6.63 -1.32 -16.52
CA ALA A 27 -7.09 -2.71 -16.54
C ALA A 27 -7.64 -3.16 -15.18
N ALA A 28 -6.96 -2.83 -14.08
CA ALA A 28 -7.35 -3.26 -12.74
C ALA A 28 -8.65 -2.61 -12.25
N TYR A 29 -8.89 -1.35 -12.61
CA TYR A 29 -10.07 -0.60 -12.17
C TYR A 29 -11.24 -0.59 -13.14
N HIS A 30 -11.08 -1.12 -14.35
CA HIS A 30 -12.11 -1.15 -15.38
C HIS A 30 -13.44 -1.73 -14.89
N ARG A 31 -13.41 -2.83 -14.15
CA ARG A 31 -14.63 -3.51 -13.64
C ARG A 31 -15.46 -2.65 -12.68
N TYR A 32 -14.87 -1.61 -12.08
CA TYR A 32 -15.58 -0.74 -11.14
C TYR A 32 -16.31 0.41 -11.83
N LEU A 33 -16.03 0.68 -13.10
CA LEU A 33 -16.70 1.74 -13.87
C LEU A 33 -18.22 1.57 -13.95
N THR A 34 -18.70 0.31 -13.94
CA THR A 34 -20.15 0.00 -13.95
C THR A 34 -20.79 -0.01 -12.57
N ARG A 35 -19.98 0.05 -11.50
CA ARG A 35 -20.45 0.02 -10.12
C ARG A 35 -20.46 1.40 -9.45
N MET A 36 -19.96 2.43 -10.15
CA MET A 36 -19.76 3.76 -9.61
C MET A 36 -20.32 4.82 -10.57
N ASP A 37 -20.89 5.88 -10.00
CA ASP A 37 -21.42 7.02 -10.75
C ASP A 37 -20.32 7.91 -11.35
N ARG A 38 -19.09 7.71 -10.90
CA ARG A 38 -17.91 8.42 -11.35
C ARG A 38 -16.72 7.46 -11.47
N PRO A 39 -15.70 7.79 -12.29
CA PRO A 39 -14.52 6.95 -12.39
C PRO A 39 -13.83 6.75 -11.04
N PRO A 40 -13.33 5.54 -10.73
CA PRO A 40 -12.49 5.31 -9.55
C PRO A 40 -11.34 6.33 -9.48
N ALA A 41 -11.08 6.86 -8.29
CA ALA A 41 -10.06 7.89 -8.09
C ALA A 41 -8.67 7.53 -8.64
N PRO A 42 -8.19 6.26 -8.57
CA PRO A 42 -6.92 5.88 -9.16
C PRO A 42 -6.82 6.11 -10.68
N LEU A 43 -7.94 6.08 -11.41
CA LEU A 43 -7.95 6.36 -12.86
C LEU A 43 -7.71 7.84 -13.19
N LEU A 44 -7.97 8.73 -12.23
CA LEU A 44 -7.86 10.19 -12.39
C LEU A 44 -6.57 10.76 -11.82
N ARG A 45 -5.77 9.93 -11.14
CA ARG A 45 -4.56 10.35 -10.45
C ARG A 45 -3.41 10.60 -11.43
N ASP A 46 -2.65 11.67 -11.16
CA ASP A 46 -1.36 11.93 -11.83
C ASP A 46 -0.25 11.11 -11.16
N TYR A 47 0.10 9.98 -11.78
CA TYR A 47 1.18 9.11 -11.28
C TYR A 47 2.59 9.67 -11.55
N ARG A 48 2.76 10.62 -12.46
CA ARG A 48 4.07 11.24 -12.71
C ARG A 48 4.64 11.84 -11.44
N ARG A 49 3.86 12.65 -10.73
CA ARG A 49 4.29 13.25 -9.46
C ARG A 49 4.66 12.22 -8.40
N ALA A 50 3.88 11.16 -8.30
CA ALA A 50 4.16 10.10 -7.35
C ALA A 50 5.44 9.32 -7.69
N VAL A 51 5.72 9.10 -8.98
CA VAL A 51 6.96 8.48 -9.46
C VAL A 51 8.15 9.38 -9.20
N GLU A 52 8.07 10.67 -9.53
CA GLU A 52 9.12 11.67 -9.26
C GLU A 52 9.45 11.77 -7.76
N ALA A 53 8.45 11.64 -6.90
CA ALA A 53 8.60 11.61 -5.44
C ALA A 53 9.15 10.28 -4.89
N GLY A 54 9.40 9.28 -5.73
CA GLY A 54 9.83 7.94 -5.30
C GLY A 54 8.79 7.16 -4.52
N ALA A 55 7.50 7.51 -4.65
CA ALA A 55 6.39 6.95 -3.88
C ALA A 55 5.76 5.70 -4.52
N VAL A 56 6.21 5.29 -5.70
CA VAL A 56 5.65 4.16 -6.46
C VAL A 56 6.68 3.06 -6.63
N TRP A 57 6.31 1.85 -6.26
CA TRP A 57 7.11 0.63 -6.53
C TRP A 57 6.35 -0.25 -7.51
N VAL A 58 7.10 -0.86 -8.41
CA VAL A 58 6.57 -1.68 -9.50
C VAL A 58 7.25 -3.03 -9.54
N THR A 59 6.60 -3.99 -10.15
CA THR A 59 7.17 -5.29 -10.49
C THR A 59 6.84 -5.67 -11.93
N GLY A 60 7.76 -6.38 -12.54
CA GLY A 60 7.65 -6.80 -13.94
C GLY A 60 8.20 -5.78 -14.95
N SER A 61 8.57 -6.28 -16.12
CA SER A 61 8.99 -5.49 -17.28
C SER A 61 8.40 -6.13 -18.55
N PRO A 62 7.30 -5.59 -19.08
CA PRO A 62 6.53 -4.41 -18.63
C PRO A 62 5.89 -4.61 -17.25
N VAL A 63 5.54 -3.51 -16.58
CA VAL A 63 4.92 -3.53 -15.25
C VAL A 63 3.64 -4.36 -15.25
N ILE A 64 3.51 -5.25 -14.25
CA ILE A 64 2.34 -6.12 -14.04
C ILE A 64 1.62 -5.85 -12.72
N GLY A 65 2.27 -5.13 -11.82
CA GLY A 65 1.72 -4.73 -10.53
C GLY A 65 2.48 -3.54 -9.94
N LEU A 66 1.80 -2.80 -9.09
CA LEU A 66 2.36 -1.62 -8.42
C LEU A 66 1.74 -1.37 -7.06
N ILE A 67 2.49 -0.66 -6.23
CA ILE A 67 2.01 -0.10 -4.97
C ILE A 67 2.51 1.34 -4.82
N SER A 68 1.65 2.24 -4.37
CA SER A 68 1.98 3.63 -4.07
C SER A 68 1.83 3.87 -2.57
N LEU A 69 2.88 4.40 -1.96
CA LEU A 69 2.97 4.63 -0.52
C LEU A 69 3.25 6.11 -0.23
N ALA A 70 2.52 6.67 0.74
CA ALA A 70 2.87 7.94 1.36
C ALA A 70 3.29 7.68 2.81
N GLN A 71 4.43 8.19 3.20
CA GLN A 71 5.01 7.96 4.52
C GLN A 71 5.02 9.24 5.34
N SER A 72 4.59 9.13 6.60
CA SER A 72 4.79 10.11 7.66
C SER A 72 5.60 9.48 8.79
N ASP A 73 5.87 10.24 9.86
CA ASP A 73 6.67 9.75 10.99
C ASP A 73 6.00 8.60 11.75
N ASP A 74 4.68 8.53 11.72
CA ASP A 74 3.88 7.59 12.53
C ASP A 74 3.06 6.60 11.70
N MET A 75 2.98 6.79 10.38
CA MET A 75 2.09 6.00 9.52
C MET A 75 2.62 5.87 8.09
N ILE A 76 2.39 4.71 7.48
CA ILE A 76 2.43 4.54 6.03
C ILE A 76 0.99 4.44 5.52
N LEU A 77 0.62 5.35 4.62
CA LEU A 77 -0.61 5.28 3.87
C LEU A 77 -0.36 4.52 2.56
N ILE A 78 -1.07 3.42 2.37
CA ILE A 78 -1.11 2.72 1.09
C ILE A 78 -2.15 3.43 0.23
N GLU A 79 -1.67 4.25 -0.69
CA GLU A 79 -2.55 5.09 -1.52
C GLU A 79 -3.17 4.31 -2.67
N ASN A 80 -2.46 3.31 -3.18
CA ASN A 80 -2.97 2.43 -4.22
C ASN A 80 -2.18 1.12 -4.28
N VAL A 81 -2.89 0.04 -4.57
CA VAL A 81 -2.34 -1.27 -4.95
C VAL A 81 -3.09 -1.72 -6.20
N ALA A 82 -2.37 -2.06 -7.24
CA ALA A 82 -2.98 -2.56 -8.46
C ALA A 82 -2.17 -3.72 -9.06
N VAL A 83 -2.87 -4.73 -9.53
CA VAL A 83 -2.33 -5.87 -10.24
C VAL A 83 -3.10 -6.03 -11.55
N HIS A 84 -2.36 -6.19 -12.66
CA HIS A 84 -2.99 -6.46 -13.95
C HIS A 84 -3.91 -7.70 -13.83
N PRO A 85 -5.14 -7.67 -14.36
CA PRO A 85 -6.10 -8.77 -14.23
C PRO A 85 -5.54 -10.14 -14.60
N ASP A 86 -4.72 -10.23 -15.65
CA ASP A 86 -4.09 -11.48 -16.10
C ASP A 86 -3.06 -12.05 -15.11
N ARG A 87 -2.69 -11.28 -14.10
CA ARG A 87 -1.72 -11.65 -13.06
C ARG A 87 -2.32 -11.73 -11.68
N GLN A 88 -3.62 -11.53 -11.55
CA GLN A 88 -4.35 -11.73 -10.29
C GLN A 88 -4.49 -13.22 -9.96
N GLY A 89 -4.72 -13.52 -8.68
CA GLY A 89 -4.88 -14.90 -8.20
C GLY A 89 -3.58 -15.67 -7.95
N ASN A 90 -2.41 -15.07 -8.20
CA ASN A 90 -1.10 -15.68 -8.01
C ASN A 90 -0.31 -15.14 -6.81
N GLY A 91 -0.98 -14.43 -5.89
CA GLY A 91 -0.37 -13.87 -4.69
C GLY A 91 0.40 -12.57 -4.88
N LEU A 92 0.39 -11.97 -6.08
CA LEU A 92 1.12 -10.73 -6.34
C LEU A 92 0.58 -9.56 -5.52
N GLY A 93 -0.73 -9.40 -5.40
CA GLY A 93 -1.35 -8.36 -4.56
C GLY A 93 -0.95 -8.50 -3.09
N ARG A 94 -0.94 -9.73 -2.57
CA ARG A 94 -0.46 -10.02 -1.22
C ARG A 94 1.01 -9.63 -1.05
N ARG A 95 1.86 -9.97 -2.01
CA ARG A 95 3.30 -9.61 -1.96
C ARG A 95 3.52 -8.09 -1.96
N LEU A 96 2.70 -7.33 -2.72
CA LEU A 96 2.73 -5.86 -2.69
C LEU A 96 2.35 -5.32 -1.29
N MET A 97 1.35 -5.90 -0.65
CA MET A 97 0.95 -5.51 0.71
C MET A 97 2.02 -5.88 1.75
N GLU A 98 2.64 -7.04 1.63
CA GLU A 98 3.78 -7.45 2.48
C GLU A 98 4.96 -6.49 2.33
N PHE A 99 5.21 -5.99 1.13
CA PHE A 99 6.23 -4.95 0.90
C PHE A 99 5.95 -3.67 1.70
N ALA A 100 4.70 -3.21 1.76
CA ALA A 100 4.34 -2.06 2.59
C ALA A 100 4.65 -2.32 4.08
N GLU A 101 4.40 -3.53 4.58
CA GLU A 101 4.75 -3.91 5.95
C GLU A 101 6.27 -3.95 6.17
N GLU A 102 7.03 -4.43 5.19
CA GLU A 102 8.50 -4.42 5.22
C GLU A 102 9.04 -2.98 5.30
N GLN A 103 8.46 -2.05 4.52
CA GLN A 103 8.82 -0.64 4.60
C GLN A 103 8.49 -0.05 5.98
N ALA A 104 7.32 -0.34 6.53
CA ALA A 104 6.95 0.10 7.87
C ALA A 104 7.94 -0.39 8.93
N ARG A 105 8.32 -1.68 8.90
CA ARG A 105 9.31 -2.23 9.83
C ARG A 105 10.69 -1.59 9.68
N ARG A 106 11.16 -1.36 8.44
CA ARG A 106 12.44 -0.69 8.16
C ARG A 106 12.52 0.71 8.74
N HIS A 107 11.41 1.44 8.70
CA HIS A 107 11.30 2.80 9.23
C HIS A 107 10.79 2.87 10.67
N GLN A 108 10.61 1.72 11.34
CA GLN A 108 10.09 1.63 12.70
C GLN A 108 8.69 2.27 12.86
N ILE A 109 7.89 2.18 11.81
CA ILE A 109 6.51 2.68 11.78
C ILE A 109 5.56 1.52 12.13
N GLY A 110 4.76 1.71 13.18
CA GLY A 110 3.85 0.67 13.68
C GLY A 110 2.44 0.72 13.07
N ARG A 111 2.16 1.63 12.16
CA ARG A 111 0.81 1.82 11.62
C ARG A 111 0.81 1.87 10.10
N LEU A 112 0.00 1.00 9.51
CA LEU A 112 -0.36 1.03 8.10
C LEU A 112 -1.83 1.42 7.97
N ALA A 113 -2.14 2.31 7.04
CA ALA A 113 -3.50 2.70 6.73
C ALA A 113 -3.74 2.63 5.23
N LEU A 114 -4.98 2.44 4.86
CA LEU A 114 -5.46 2.52 3.49
C LEU A 114 -6.90 3.01 3.47
N TYR A 115 -7.38 3.41 2.32
CA TYR A 115 -8.81 3.58 2.07
C TYR A 115 -9.19 2.88 0.77
N THR A 116 -10.44 2.43 0.71
CA THR A 116 -11.05 1.82 -0.46
C THR A 116 -12.45 2.40 -0.66
N ASN A 117 -13.08 2.10 -1.77
CA ASN A 117 -14.46 2.50 -2.00
C ASN A 117 -15.43 1.44 -1.48
N GLU A 118 -16.59 1.88 -0.99
CA GLU A 118 -17.64 0.99 -0.47
C GLU A 118 -18.08 -0.09 -1.47
N VAL A 119 -18.08 0.22 -2.77
CA VAL A 119 -18.47 -0.74 -3.81
C VAL A 119 -17.39 -1.76 -4.16
N MET A 120 -16.17 -1.56 -3.67
CA MET A 120 -15.03 -2.46 -3.88
C MET A 120 -14.99 -3.55 -2.80
N THR A 121 -16.06 -4.32 -2.69
CA THR A 121 -16.26 -5.32 -1.61
C THR A 121 -15.21 -6.42 -1.61
N GLU A 122 -14.69 -6.79 -2.78
CA GLU A 122 -13.62 -7.78 -2.92
C GLU A 122 -12.32 -7.29 -2.26
N ASN A 123 -11.99 -6.01 -2.44
CA ASN A 123 -10.81 -5.40 -1.83
C ASN A 123 -10.92 -5.35 -0.30
N GLN A 124 -12.10 -4.99 0.21
CA GLN A 124 -12.34 -4.98 1.65
C GLN A 124 -12.14 -6.35 2.28
N ALA A 125 -12.64 -7.42 1.62
CA ALA A 125 -12.45 -8.80 2.08
C ALA A 125 -10.97 -9.23 2.07
N ILE A 126 -10.22 -8.82 1.05
CA ILE A 126 -8.76 -9.09 0.96
C ILE A 126 -8.02 -8.39 2.10
N TYR A 127 -8.27 -7.11 2.32
CA TYR A 127 -7.62 -6.34 3.38
C TYR A 127 -7.97 -6.87 4.78
N ALA A 128 -9.22 -7.25 5.02
CA ALA A 128 -9.62 -7.88 6.27
C ALA A 128 -8.86 -9.19 6.54
N ARG A 129 -8.67 -10.03 5.53
CA ARG A 129 -7.86 -11.26 5.64
C ARG A 129 -6.38 -10.99 5.91
N LEU A 130 -5.87 -9.84 5.46
CA LEU A 130 -4.48 -9.41 5.72
C LEU A 130 -4.32 -8.74 7.09
N GLY A 131 -5.38 -8.64 7.88
CA GLY A 131 -5.34 -8.10 9.24
C GLY A 131 -5.68 -6.61 9.35
N TYR A 132 -6.17 -5.98 8.29
CA TYR A 132 -6.68 -4.63 8.34
C TYR A 132 -8.09 -4.60 8.92
N ARG A 133 -8.39 -3.61 9.74
CA ARG A 133 -9.73 -3.39 10.31
C ARG A 133 -10.28 -2.04 9.86
N VAL A 134 -11.58 -1.96 9.72
CA VAL A 134 -12.28 -0.71 9.43
C VAL A 134 -12.21 0.22 10.64
N ILE A 135 -11.79 1.45 10.42
CA ILE A 135 -11.72 2.50 11.45
C ILE A 135 -12.65 3.66 11.19
N ASP A 136 -13.03 3.89 9.94
CA ASP A 136 -13.92 5.01 9.58
C ASP A 136 -14.63 4.75 8.25
N ARG A 137 -15.78 5.40 8.07
CA ARG A 137 -16.55 5.43 6.82
C ARG A 137 -17.01 6.86 6.60
N ARG A 138 -16.66 7.46 5.47
CA ARG A 138 -17.05 8.84 5.15
C ARG A 138 -17.13 9.08 3.66
N VAL A 139 -17.87 10.12 3.30
CA VAL A 139 -17.88 10.67 1.94
C VAL A 139 -16.79 11.74 1.84
N GLU A 140 -15.91 11.58 0.88
CA GLU A 140 -14.79 12.49 0.65
C GLU A 140 -14.57 12.65 -0.85
N ASP A 141 -14.53 13.87 -1.34
CA ASP A 141 -14.46 14.20 -2.77
C ASP A 141 -15.56 13.52 -3.61
N GLY A 142 -16.73 13.24 -2.99
CA GLY A 142 -17.84 12.53 -3.61
C GLY A 142 -17.68 11.00 -3.68
N TYR A 143 -16.66 10.43 -3.04
CA TYR A 143 -16.46 8.99 -2.92
C TYR A 143 -16.88 8.49 -1.55
N GLN A 144 -17.59 7.35 -1.52
CA GLN A 144 -17.91 6.60 -0.30
C GLN A 144 -16.67 5.82 0.12
N ARG A 145 -15.85 6.40 1.01
CA ARG A 145 -14.58 5.80 1.44
C ARG A 145 -14.71 5.01 2.72
N ILE A 146 -14.04 3.86 2.73
CA ILE A 146 -13.84 3.03 3.90
C ILE A 146 -12.36 3.08 4.26
N TYR A 147 -12.06 3.60 5.45
CA TYR A 147 -10.71 3.67 5.98
C TYR A 147 -10.42 2.42 6.80
N MET A 148 -9.27 1.81 6.56
CA MET A 148 -8.82 0.61 7.25
C MET A 148 -7.39 0.80 7.74
N GLU A 149 -7.05 0.16 8.85
CA GLU A 149 -5.70 0.19 9.40
C GLU A 149 -5.23 -1.20 9.84
N LYS A 150 -3.92 -1.38 9.86
CA LYS A 150 -3.22 -2.51 10.48
C LYS A 150 -2.14 -1.98 11.40
N ILE A 151 -2.12 -2.46 12.64
CA ILE A 151 -1.08 -2.15 13.62
C ILE A 151 -0.04 -3.26 13.58
N LEU A 152 1.21 -2.88 13.42
CA LEU A 152 2.36 -3.78 13.45
C LEU A 152 3.07 -3.69 14.80
N PRO A 153 3.58 -4.81 15.33
CA PRO A 153 4.49 -4.74 16.46
C PRO A 153 5.80 -4.05 16.02
N VAL A 154 6.08 -2.90 16.62
CA VAL A 154 7.37 -2.21 16.46
C VAL A 154 8.22 -2.57 17.68
N PRO A 155 9.47 -3.01 17.51
CA PRO A 155 10.37 -3.18 18.64
C PRO A 155 10.47 -1.85 19.41
N ARG A 156 10.16 -1.87 20.69
CA ARG A 156 10.35 -0.71 21.56
C ARG A 156 11.81 -0.29 21.45
N ALA A 157 12.07 0.98 21.18
CA ALA A 157 13.42 1.50 21.32
C ALA A 157 13.95 1.10 22.72
N PRO A 158 15.20 0.63 22.85
CA PRO A 158 15.76 0.32 24.15
C PRO A 158 15.56 1.56 25.04
N GLU A 159 15.00 1.34 26.24
CA GLU A 159 14.90 2.41 27.23
C GLU A 159 16.29 3.02 27.39
N PRO A 160 16.42 4.35 27.42
CA PRO A 160 17.70 4.96 27.70
C PRO A 160 18.21 4.38 29.03
N PRO A 161 19.50 4.08 29.14
CA PRO A 161 20.04 3.54 30.34
C PRO A 161 19.59 4.43 31.52
N SER A 162 18.98 3.84 32.54
CA SER A 162 18.60 4.55 33.76
C SER A 162 19.80 5.36 34.21
N GLU A 163 19.61 6.65 34.37
CA GLU A 163 20.70 7.52 34.87
C GLU A 163 21.31 6.90 36.13
N PRO A 164 22.63 6.81 36.22
CA PRO A 164 23.25 6.31 37.42
C PRO A 164 22.84 7.22 38.58
N SER A 165 22.20 6.66 39.60
CA SER A 165 21.87 7.38 40.81
C SER A 165 23.17 7.77 41.50
N TRP A 166 23.59 9.00 41.34
CA TRP A 166 24.73 9.56 42.09
C TRP A 166 24.36 9.63 43.55
N PRO A 167 25.25 9.18 44.46
CA PRO A 167 25.04 9.37 45.89
C PRO A 167 25.01 10.88 46.18
N SER A 168 23.98 11.32 46.93
CA SER A 168 23.89 12.70 47.38
C SER A 168 25.15 13.07 48.20
N PRO A 169 25.72 14.26 47.95
CA PRO A 169 26.84 14.73 48.76
C PRO A 169 26.40 14.91 50.22
N ARG A 170 27.20 14.41 51.17
CA ARG A 170 26.98 14.60 52.60
C ARG A 170 27.31 16.01 53.04
#